data_fa02db846922c1c2dab24ec1887cb648
#
_entry.id   fa02db846922c1c2dab24ec1887cb648
#
_cell.length_a   1.000
_cell.length_b   1.000
_cell.length_c   1.000
_cell.angle_alpha   90.00
_cell.angle_beta   90.00
_cell.angle_gamma   90.00
#
_symmetry.space_group_name_H-M   'P 1'
#
loop_
_entity.id
_entity.type
_entity.pdbx_description
1 polymer ?
#
loop_
_entity_poly.entity_id
_entity_poly.type
_entity_poly.pdbx_seq_one_letter_code
_entity_poly.pdbx_strand_id
1 'polypeptide(L)'
;MSENPGDSRTIEKRRRILQAAWRLVLRQGLRGVTMEALAREAGIAKGTLYAHFVDKDAVFGAVIDDMLIELQAAFGDGMAGDGPVAERVGAALAAKYGLIARALEGSAHADEIVNEHYRFAARFEALDRRVEAEVVAALTQAGAPEATDLARIVIAAANGVSRKITGAEAIDRAIRLVCRRLIEPDASA
;
A
#
# COMPACT_ATOMS: atom_id res chain seq x y z
N MET A 1 -12.77 27.48 13.55
CA MET A 1 -12.10 27.69 12.24
C MET A 1 -13.10 27.23 11.18
N SER A 2 -13.69 28.18 10.44
CA SER A 2 -14.69 27.85 9.41
C SER A 2 -13.98 27.37 8.16
N GLU A 3 -14.17 26.11 7.79
CA GLU A 3 -13.70 25.57 6.51
C GLU A 3 -14.35 26.36 5.37
N ASN A 4 -13.52 26.83 4.45
CA ASN A 4 -13.96 27.58 3.28
C ASN A 4 -14.74 26.64 2.34
N PRO A 5 -16.04 26.92 2.00
CA PRO A 5 -16.84 26.08 1.11
C PRO A 5 -16.20 25.82 -0.26
N GLY A 6 -15.29 26.67 -0.72
CA GLY A 6 -14.51 26.50 -1.95
C GLY A 6 -13.49 25.36 -1.85
N ASP A 7 -12.81 25.24 -0.74
CA ASP A 7 -11.80 24.20 -0.50
C ASP A 7 -12.47 22.81 -0.39
N SER A 8 -13.58 22.71 0.30
CA SER A 8 -14.34 21.45 0.45
C SER A 8 -14.81 20.91 -0.92
N ARG A 9 -15.29 21.76 -1.82
CA ARG A 9 -15.71 21.35 -3.18
C ARG A 9 -14.52 20.91 -4.04
N THR A 10 -13.37 21.52 -3.87
CA THR A 10 -12.14 21.18 -4.60
C THR A 10 -11.61 19.82 -4.13
N ILE A 11 -11.58 19.60 -2.83
CA ILE A 11 -11.18 18.32 -2.22
C ILE A 11 -12.13 17.20 -2.69
N GLU A 12 -13.44 17.42 -2.67
CA GLU A 12 -14.41 16.41 -3.12
C GLU A 12 -14.27 16.08 -4.62
N LYS A 13 -14.02 17.07 -5.47
CA LYS A 13 -13.76 16.84 -6.89
C LYS A 13 -12.48 16.02 -7.10
N ARG A 14 -11.40 16.38 -6.39
CA ARG A 14 -10.15 15.63 -6.44
C ARG A 14 -10.37 14.17 -6.03
N ARG A 15 -11.05 13.92 -4.92
CA ARG A 15 -11.40 12.57 -4.43
C ARG A 15 -12.17 11.76 -5.48
N ARG A 16 -13.18 12.36 -6.12
CA ARG A 16 -13.96 11.71 -7.20
C ARG A 16 -13.10 11.35 -8.40
N ILE A 17 -12.14 12.20 -8.79
CA ILE A 17 -11.19 11.92 -9.88
C ILE A 17 -10.33 10.70 -9.52
N LEU A 18 -9.76 10.66 -8.32
CA LEU A 18 -8.87 9.56 -7.89
C LEU A 18 -9.63 8.23 -7.79
N GLN A 19 -10.85 8.24 -7.26
CA GLN A 19 -11.70 7.05 -7.23
C GLN A 19 -12.08 6.56 -8.63
N ALA A 20 -12.39 7.47 -9.56
CA ALA A 20 -12.66 7.14 -10.95
C ALA A 20 -11.43 6.54 -11.63
N ALA A 21 -10.25 7.11 -11.37
CA ALA A 21 -8.98 6.61 -11.89
C ALA A 21 -8.72 5.18 -11.41
N TRP A 22 -8.89 4.93 -10.12
CA TRP A 22 -8.69 3.60 -9.56
C TRP A 22 -9.64 2.56 -10.17
N ARG A 23 -10.95 2.87 -10.27
CA ARG A 23 -11.92 1.98 -10.92
C ARG A 23 -11.57 1.67 -12.38
N LEU A 24 -11.10 2.68 -13.14
CA LEU A 24 -10.70 2.48 -14.53
C LEU A 24 -9.46 1.59 -14.64
N VAL A 25 -8.46 1.81 -13.77
CA VAL A 25 -7.24 0.99 -13.74
C VAL A 25 -7.56 -0.47 -13.46
N LEU A 26 -8.42 -0.74 -12.49
CA LEU A 26 -8.84 -2.11 -12.18
C LEU A 26 -9.55 -2.81 -13.33
N ARG A 27 -10.31 -2.05 -14.16
CA ARG A 27 -11.10 -2.60 -15.27
C ARG A 27 -10.32 -2.76 -16.58
N GLN A 28 -9.36 -1.92 -16.89
CA GLN A 28 -8.72 -1.85 -18.21
C GLN A 28 -7.20 -1.65 -18.19
N GLY A 29 -6.57 -1.77 -17.00
CA GLY A 29 -5.14 -1.56 -16.80
C GLY A 29 -4.72 -0.09 -16.94
N LEU A 30 -3.50 0.20 -16.53
CA LEU A 30 -2.93 1.57 -16.59
C LEU A 30 -2.80 2.10 -18.02
N ARG A 31 -2.47 1.21 -18.97
CA ARG A 31 -2.24 1.60 -20.37
C ARG A 31 -3.54 1.99 -21.08
N GLY A 32 -4.64 1.33 -20.73
CA GLY A 32 -5.95 1.56 -21.33
C GLY A 32 -6.63 2.86 -20.88
N VAL A 33 -6.16 3.51 -19.82
CA VAL A 33 -6.78 4.72 -19.28
C VAL A 33 -6.37 5.97 -20.05
N THR A 34 -7.37 6.80 -20.40
CA THR A 34 -7.19 8.12 -21.05
C THR A 34 -7.78 9.23 -20.19
N MET A 35 -7.33 10.48 -20.39
CA MET A 35 -7.89 11.65 -19.69
C MET A 35 -9.38 11.84 -20.00
N GLU A 36 -9.81 11.53 -21.22
CA GLU A 36 -11.23 11.55 -21.62
C GLU A 36 -12.07 10.53 -20.85
N ALA A 37 -11.55 9.30 -20.71
CA ALA A 37 -12.22 8.25 -19.95
C ALA A 37 -12.29 8.62 -18.45
N LEU A 38 -11.23 9.21 -17.91
CA LEU A 38 -11.18 9.72 -16.53
C LEU A 38 -12.24 10.81 -16.28
N ALA A 39 -12.31 11.83 -17.15
CA ALA A 39 -13.30 12.90 -17.02
C ALA A 39 -14.73 12.37 -17.05
N ARG A 40 -15.02 11.44 -17.97
CA ARG A 40 -16.33 10.79 -18.11
C ARG A 40 -16.67 9.95 -16.89
N GLU A 41 -15.74 9.12 -16.41
CA GLU A 41 -15.92 8.25 -15.24
C GLU A 41 -16.10 9.07 -13.95
N ALA A 42 -15.37 10.19 -13.81
CA ALA A 42 -15.49 11.09 -12.68
C ALA A 42 -16.74 12.00 -12.75
N GLY A 43 -17.45 12.02 -13.89
CA GLY A 43 -18.63 12.87 -14.11
C GLY A 43 -18.28 14.37 -14.06
N ILE A 44 -17.13 14.77 -14.66
CA ILE A 44 -16.69 16.16 -14.74
C ILE A 44 -16.32 16.55 -16.18
N ALA A 45 -16.33 17.86 -16.46
CA ALA A 45 -15.85 18.37 -17.75
C ALA A 45 -14.33 18.14 -17.90
N LYS A 46 -13.87 17.85 -19.13
CA LYS A 46 -12.44 17.66 -19.45
C LYS A 46 -11.58 18.82 -18.97
N GLY A 47 -12.02 20.07 -19.17
CA GLY A 47 -11.32 21.25 -18.68
C GLY A 47 -11.16 21.29 -17.16
N THR A 48 -12.16 20.79 -16.42
CA THR A 48 -12.07 20.66 -14.96
C THR A 48 -11.02 19.64 -14.56
N LEU A 49 -10.92 18.49 -15.26
CA LEU A 49 -9.89 17.49 -14.99
C LEU A 49 -8.48 18.07 -15.21
N TYR A 50 -8.25 18.77 -16.33
CA TYR A 50 -6.97 19.39 -16.63
C TYR A 50 -6.61 20.54 -15.69
N ALA A 51 -7.58 21.19 -15.04
CA ALA A 51 -7.32 22.16 -13.98
C ALA A 51 -6.78 21.52 -12.69
N HIS A 52 -7.05 20.21 -12.46
CA HIS A 52 -6.54 19.45 -11.31
C HIS A 52 -5.26 18.66 -11.62
N PHE A 53 -5.14 18.11 -12.83
CA PHE A 53 -4.06 17.21 -13.21
C PHE A 53 -3.61 17.48 -14.67
N VAL A 54 -2.32 17.68 -14.87
CA VAL A 54 -1.75 18.00 -16.20
C VAL A 54 -1.85 16.82 -17.17
N ASP A 55 -1.76 15.59 -16.66
CA ASP A 55 -1.81 14.36 -17.42
C ASP A 55 -2.27 13.17 -16.56
N LYS A 56 -2.35 11.99 -17.17
CA LYS A 56 -2.77 10.77 -16.46
C LYS A 56 -1.74 10.29 -15.43
N ASP A 57 -0.45 10.54 -15.66
CA ASP A 57 0.60 10.12 -14.73
C ASP A 57 0.53 10.94 -13.43
N ALA A 58 0.15 12.23 -13.53
CA ALA A 58 -0.16 13.05 -12.36
C ALA A 58 -1.38 12.52 -11.58
N VAL A 59 -2.42 12.05 -12.27
CA VAL A 59 -3.59 11.42 -11.62
C VAL A 59 -3.16 10.15 -10.89
N PHE A 60 -2.43 9.26 -11.56
CA PHE A 60 -2.00 8.00 -10.96
C PHE A 60 -0.98 8.19 -9.83
N GLY A 61 -0.09 9.16 -9.98
CA GLY A 61 0.80 9.55 -8.89
C GLY A 61 0.02 9.94 -7.63
N ALA A 62 -1.05 10.71 -7.78
CA ALA A 62 -1.91 11.09 -6.66
C ALA A 62 -2.73 9.93 -6.08
N VAL A 63 -3.18 8.97 -6.91
CA VAL A 63 -3.82 7.73 -6.44
C VAL A 63 -2.84 6.92 -5.58
N ILE A 64 -1.58 6.81 -6.02
CA ILE A 64 -0.53 6.12 -5.27
C ILE A 64 -0.24 6.85 -3.95
N ASP A 65 -0.17 8.19 -3.96
CA ASP A 65 0.07 8.97 -2.73
C ASP A 65 -1.03 8.72 -1.69
N ASP A 66 -2.31 8.70 -2.10
CA ASP A 66 -3.41 8.38 -1.20
C ASP A 66 -3.30 6.93 -0.67
N MET A 67 -2.96 5.97 -1.54
CA MET A 67 -2.75 4.57 -1.14
C MET A 67 -1.57 4.41 -0.16
N LEU A 68 -0.46 5.14 -0.37
CA LEU A 68 0.70 5.10 0.54
C LEU A 68 0.36 5.58 1.95
N ILE A 69 -0.53 6.59 2.07
CA ILE A 69 -1.03 7.06 3.38
C ILE A 69 -1.81 5.93 4.07
N GLU A 70 -2.68 5.24 3.35
CA GLU A 70 -3.46 4.11 3.90
C GLU A 70 -2.56 2.93 4.30
N LEU A 71 -1.56 2.60 3.45
CA LEU A 71 -0.59 1.54 3.75
C LEU A 71 0.24 1.85 5.00
N GLN A 72 0.67 3.11 5.14
CA GLN A 72 1.43 3.56 6.30
C GLN A 72 0.57 3.50 7.58
N ALA A 73 -0.68 3.94 7.53
CA ALA A 73 -1.59 3.86 8.65
C ALA A 73 -1.84 2.40 9.06
N ALA A 74 -2.18 1.52 8.11
CA ALA A 74 -2.43 0.11 8.38
C ALA A 74 -1.19 -0.59 8.98
N PHE A 75 0.02 -0.27 8.49
CA PHE A 75 1.27 -0.77 9.07
C PHE A 75 1.47 -0.26 10.49
N GLY A 76 1.29 1.04 10.73
CA GLY A 76 1.46 1.67 12.05
C GLY A 76 0.48 1.09 13.08
N ASP A 77 -0.78 0.89 12.70
CA ASP A 77 -1.79 0.28 13.58
C ASP A 77 -1.38 -1.15 13.99
N GLY A 78 -0.86 -1.93 13.05
CA GLY A 78 -0.34 -3.26 13.35
C GLY A 78 0.87 -3.25 14.28
N MET A 79 1.79 -2.29 14.11
CA MET A 79 2.96 -2.11 14.98
C MET A 79 2.59 -1.63 16.39
N ALA A 80 1.53 -0.88 16.53
CA ALA A 80 1.05 -0.34 17.82
C ALA A 80 0.29 -1.37 18.66
N GLY A 81 -0.01 -2.57 18.12
CA GLY A 81 -0.70 -3.63 18.84
C GLY A 81 0.08 -4.13 20.06
N ASP A 82 -0.63 -4.77 20.99
CA ASP A 82 -0.06 -5.41 22.16
C ASP A 82 0.53 -6.79 21.80
N GLY A 83 1.48 -7.25 22.59
CA GLY A 83 2.04 -8.60 22.48
C GLY A 83 3.49 -8.68 22.00
N PRO A 84 3.96 -9.92 21.74
CA PRO A 84 5.32 -10.18 21.27
C PRO A 84 5.67 -9.45 19.98
N VAL A 85 6.96 -9.13 19.81
CA VAL A 85 7.44 -8.39 18.63
C VAL A 85 7.12 -9.12 17.32
N ALA A 86 7.17 -10.45 17.30
CA ALA A 86 6.81 -11.25 16.12
C ALA A 86 5.34 -11.10 15.71
N GLU A 87 4.44 -11.00 16.67
CA GLU A 87 3.01 -10.79 16.40
C GLU A 87 2.74 -9.37 15.88
N ARG A 88 3.37 -8.36 16.48
CA ARG A 88 3.23 -6.96 16.07
C ARG A 88 3.78 -6.73 14.66
N VAL A 89 4.99 -7.19 14.38
CA VAL A 89 5.60 -7.12 13.04
C VAL A 89 4.78 -7.91 12.03
N GLY A 90 4.32 -9.12 12.41
CA GLY A 90 3.45 -9.94 11.58
C GLY A 90 2.13 -9.24 11.25
N ALA A 91 1.48 -8.62 12.24
CA ALA A 91 0.24 -7.86 12.07
C ALA A 91 0.44 -6.66 11.12
N ALA A 92 1.51 -5.90 11.32
CA ALA A 92 1.83 -4.73 10.52
C ALA A 92 2.09 -5.05 9.05
N LEU A 93 2.94 -6.04 8.78
CA LEU A 93 3.23 -6.48 7.41
C LEU A 93 2.01 -7.14 6.75
N ALA A 94 1.24 -7.95 7.48
CA ALA A 94 0.01 -8.54 7.00
C ALA A 94 -1.04 -7.48 6.66
N ALA A 95 -1.20 -6.45 7.47
CA ALA A 95 -2.12 -5.33 7.20
C ALA A 95 -1.70 -4.57 5.94
N LYS A 96 -0.41 -4.21 5.80
CA LYS A 96 0.14 -3.54 4.61
C LYS A 96 -0.13 -4.34 3.35
N TYR A 97 0.28 -5.59 3.29
CA TYR A 97 0.16 -6.41 2.07
C TYR A 97 -1.27 -6.89 1.82
N GLY A 98 -2.04 -7.15 2.88
CA GLY A 98 -3.45 -7.48 2.78
C GLY A 98 -4.30 -6.34 2.21
N LEU A 99 -3.96 -5.07 2.51
CA LEU A 99 -4.63 -3.91 1.92
C LEU A 99 -4.38 -3.85 0.41
N ILE A 100 -3.14 -4.06 -0.05
CA ILE A 100 -2.80 -4.12 -1.49
C ILE A 100 -3.59 -5.26 -2.16
N ALA A 101 -3.62 -6.45 -1.56
CA ALA A 101 -4.34 -7.59 -2.12
C ALA A 101 -5.84 -7.32 -2.27
N ARG A 102 -6.48 -6.73 -1.24
CA ARG A 102 -7.89 -6.33 -1.31
C ARG A 102 -8.15 -5.26 -2.36
N ALA A 103 -7.25 -4.28 -2.48
CA ALA A 103 -7.39 -3.21 -3.46
C ALA A 103 -7.33 -3.70 -4.91
N LEU A 104 -6.64 -4.82 -5.16
CA LEU A 104 -6.47 -5.44 -6.49
C LEU A 104 -7.42 -6.62 -6.73
N GLU A 105 -8.23 -6.99 -5.74
CA GLU A 105 -9.10 -8.17 -5.81
C GLU A 105 -10.08 -8.08 -6.99
N GLY A 106 -10.18 -9.18 -7.74
CA GLY A 106 -11.05 -9.26 -8.91
C GLY A 106 -10.56 -8.52 -10.16
N SER A 107 -9.40 -7.84 -10.10
CA SER A 107 -8.83 -7.19 -11.29
C SER A 107 -8.05 -8.18 -12.14
N ALA A 108 -8.42 -8.28 -13.43
CA ALA A 108 -7.63 -9.02 -14.43
C ALA A 108 -6.27 -8.33 -14.74
N HIS A 109 -6.08 -7.10 -14.27
CA HIS A 109 -4.88 -6.28 -14.49
C HIS A 109 -3.99 -6.16 -13.24
N ALA A 110 -4.25 -6.96 -12.20
CA ALA A 110 -3.50 -6.88 -10.94
C ALA A 110 -1.98 -6.99 -11.15
N ASP A 111 -1.52 -7.95 -11.95
CA ASP A 111 -0.09 -8.14 -12.25
C ASP A 111 0.51 -6.94 -13.02
N GLU A 112 -0.23 -6.37 -13.98
CA GLU A 112 0.19 -5.15 -14.69
C GLU A 112 0.36 -4.00 -13.69
N ILE A 113 -0.63 -3.78 -12.83
CA ILE A 113 -0.63 -2.68 -11.83
C ILE A 113 0.55 -2.84 -10.88
N VAL A 114 0.79 -4.05 -10.37
CA VAL A 114 1.92 -4.34 -9.48
C VAL A 114 3.26 -4.17 -10.20
N ASN A 115 3.38 -4.55 -11.47
CA ASN A 115 4.62 -4.43 -12.21
C ASN A 115 4.92 -3.00 -12.67
N GLU A 116 3.88 -2.19 -12.94
CA GLU A 116 4.04 -0.76 -13.31
C GLU A 116 4.43 0.12 -12.10
N HIS A 117 4.46 -0.42 -10.87
CA HIS A 117 4.91 0.36 -9.69
C HIS A 117 6.33 0.89 -9.85
N TYR A 118 7.19 0.27 -10.69
CA TYR A 118 8.52 0.79 -11.00
C TYR A 118 8.51 2.21 -11.58
N ARG A 119 7.46 2.61 -12.30
CA ARG A 119 7.29 3.98 -12.79
C ARG A 119 7.14 4.99 -11.65
N PHE A 120 6.68 4.53 -10.51
CA PHE A 120 6.42 5.32 -9.32
C PHE A 120 7.32 4.90 -8.13
N ALA A 121 8.40 4.14 -8.40
CA ALA A 121 9.26 3.55 -7.37
C ALA A 121 9.74 4.57 -6.33
N ALA A 122 10.12 5.77 -6.76
CA ALA A 122 10.57 6.85 -5.86
C ALA A 122 9.51 7.24 -4.80
N ARG A 123 8.20 7.03 -5.09
CA ARG A 123 7.12 7.30 -4.13
C ARG A 123 7.07 6.22 -3.04
N PHE A 124 7.36 4.98 -3.38
CA PHE A 124 7.37 3.85 -2.45
C PHE A 124 8.61 3.82 -1.55
N GLU A 125 9.75 4.32 -2.04
CA GLU A 125 11.02 4.30 -1.29
C GLU A 125 10.93 4.91 0.12
N ALA A 126 10.16 5.97 0.30
CA ALA A 126 10.01 6.62 1.60
C ALA A 126 9.25 5.71 2.58
N LEU A 127 8.18 5.05 2.13
CA LEU A 127 7.43 4.10 2.92
C LEU A 127 8.28 2.87 3.25
N ASP A 128 9.00 2.33 2.27
CA ASP A 128 9.82 1.12 2.46
C ASP A 128 10.96 1.37 3.44
N ARG A 129 11.67 2.52 3.37
CA ARG A 129 12.66 2.91 4.36
C ARG A 129 12.06 3.07 5.76
N ARG A 130 10.86 3.63 5.85
CA ARG A 130 10.19 3.79 7.14
C ARG A 130 9.77 2.44 7.74
N VAL A 131 9.19 1.55 6.94
CA VAL A 131 8.84 0.19 7.34
C VAL A 131 10.08 -0.56 7.84
N GLU A 132 11.20 -0.52 7.09
CA GLU A 132 12.46 -1.14 7.51
C GLU A 132 12.93 -0.56 8.84
N ALA A 133 12.99 0.76 8.99
CA ALA A 133 13.44 1.41 10.21
C ALA A 133 12.58 1.06 11.44
N GLU A 134 11.26 1.04 11.29
CA GLU A 134 10.35 0.69 12.39
C GLU A 134 10.47 -0.79 12.80
N VAL A 135 10.62 -1.71 11.83
CA VAL A 135 10.85 -3.14 12.12
C VAL A 135 12.20 -3.34 12.80
N VAL A 136 13.28 -2.72 12.29
CA VAL A 136 14.61 -2.77 12.92
C VAL A 136 14.54 -2.28 14.37
N ALA A 137 13.91 -1.13 14.61
CA ALA A 137 13.77 -0.56 15.95
C ALA A 137 13.04 -1.51 16.91
N ALA A 138 11.92 -2.11 16.44
CA ALA A 138 11.14 -3.05 17.26
C ALA A 138 11.92 -4.32 17.59
N LEU A 139 12.64 -4.89 16.63
CA LEU A 139 13.49 -6.08 16.85
C LEU A 139 14.67 -5.77 17.77
N THR A 140 15.32 -4.63 17.61
CA THR A 140 16.40 -4.17 18.49
C THR A 140 15.91 -3.99 19.92
N GLN A 141 14.75 -3.36 20.11
CA GLN A 141 14.14 -3.18 21.44
C GLN A 141 13.78 -4.51 22.10
N ALA A 142 13.39 -5.51 21.31
CA ALA A 142 13.10 -6.85 21.78
C ALA A 142 14.38 -7.69 22.05
N GLY A 143 15.58 -7.15 21.78
CA GLY A 143 16.84 -7.85 21.99
C GLY A 143 17.15 -8.91 20.92
N ALA A 144 16.51 -8.87 19.76
CA ALA A 144 16.77 -9.81 18.68
C ALA A 144 18.21 -9.66 18.16
N PRO A 145 18.98 -10.76 18.02
CA PRO A 145 20.29 -10.71 17.41
C PRO A 145 20.15 -10.32 15.93
N GLU A 146 21.16 -9.63 15.40
CA GLU A 146 21.21 -9.24 13.97
C GLU A 146 19.91 -8.55 13.47
N ALA A 147 19.31 -7.69 14.33
CA ALA A 147 18.00 -7.09 14.10
C ALA A 147 17.82 -6.46 12.70
N THR A 148 18.89 -5.86 12.16
CA THR A 148 18.85 -5.24 10.82
C THR A 148 18.69 -6.29 9.71
N ASP A 149 19.47 -7.37 9.76
CA ASP A 149 19.40 -8.41 8.74
C ASP A 149 18.12 -9.22 8.89
N LEU A 150 17.71 -9.50 10.13
CA LEU A 150 16.43 -10.16 10.40
C LEU A 150 15.24 -9.34 9.87
N ALA A 151 15.24 -8.02 10.06
CA ALA A 151 14.20 -7.13 9.52
C ALA A 151 14.11 -7.24 7.98
N ARG A 152 15.26 -7.20 7.30
CA ARG A 152 15.32 -7.33 5.83
C ARG A 152 14.81 -8.68 5.35
N ILE A 153 15.20 -9.76 6.03
CA ILE A 153 14.74 -11.12 5.71
C ILE A 153 13.20 -11.22 5.87
N VAL A 154 12.67 -10.75 6.99
CA VAL A 154 11.24 -10.80 7.29
C VAL A 154 10.42 -9.99 6.28
N ILE A 155 10.88 -8.77 5.95
CA ILE A 155 10.21 -7.91 4.97
C ILE A 155 10.27 -8.54 3.57
N ALA A 156 11.42 -9.08 3.17
CA ALA A 156 11.57 -9.76 1.88
C ALA A 156 10.68 -11.02 1.79
N ALA A 157 10.60 -11.79 2.87
CA ALA A 157 9.73 -12.96 2.94
C ALA A 157 8.24 -12.57 2.85
N ALA A 158 7.80 -11.52 3.57
CA ALA A 158 6.45 -11.00 3.50
C ALA A 158 6.07 -10.50 2.09
N ASN A 159 7.00 -9.79 1.43
CA ASN A 159 6.85 -9.38 0.03
C ASN A 159 6.73 -10.61 -0.89
N GLY A 160 7.60 -11.61 -0.73
CA GLY A 160 7.54 -12.87 -1.50
C GLY A 160 6.19 -13.59 -1.32
N VAL A 161 5.68 -13.66 -0.09
CA VAL A 161 4.36 -14.20 0.22
C VAL A 161 3.26 -13.45 -0.53
N SER A 162 3.25 -12.12 -0.46
CA SER A 162 2.22 -11.29 -1.10
C SER A 162 2.18 -11.41 -2.63
N ARG A 163 3.29 -11.77 -3.25
CA ARG A 163 3.40 -11.97 -4.70
C ARG A 163 3.03 -13.38 -5.17
N LYS A 164 3.03 -14.37 -4.27
CA LYS A 164 2.85 -15.80 -4.60
C LYS A 164 1.56 -16.39 -4.07
N ILE A 165 0.99 -15.79 -3.04
CA ILE A 165 -0.25 -16.24 -2.43
C ILE A 165 -1.37 -15.26 -2.81
N THR A 166 -2.50 -15.80 -3.24
CA THR A 166 -3.69 -15.01 -3.60
C THR A 166 -4.69 -14.97 -2.45
N GLY A 167 -5.38 -13.83 -2.33
CA GLY A 167 -6.39 -13.59 -1.29
C GLY A 167 -5.82 -13.00 0.00
N ALA A 168 -6.42 -11.91 0.45
CA ALA A 168 -5.93 -11.12 1.58
C ALA A 168 -5.83 -11.93 2.89
N GLU A 169 -6.80 -12.83 3.15
CA GLU A 169 -6.77 -13.68 4.36
C GLU A 169 -5.65 -14.73 4.33
N ALA A 170 -5.38 -15.32 3.14
CA ALA A 170 -4.30 -16.29 3.01
C ALA A 170 -2.93 -15.60 3.16
N ILE A 171 -2.78 -14.39 2.61
CA ILE A 171 -1.60 -13.54 2.79
C ILE A 171 -1.40 -13.20 4.27
N ASP A 172 -2.46 -12.76 4.97
CA ASP A 172 -2.38 -12.45 6.41
C ASP A 172 -1.87 -13.64 7.22
N ARG A 173 -2.49 -14.82 7.07
CA ARG A 173 -2.07 -16.03 7.78
C ARG A 173 -0.62 -16.42 7.49
N ALA A 174 -0.21 -16.36 6.22
CA ALA A 174 1.13 -16.74 5.80
C ALA A 174 2.19 -15.78 6.31
N ILE A 175 1.95 -14.44 6.25
CA ILE A 175 2.89 -13.44 6.76
C ILE A 175 3.05 -13.57 8.27
N ARG A 176 1.96 -13.71 9.02
CA ARG A 176 2.03 -13.91 10.48
C ARG A 176 2.78 -15.19 10.85
N LEU A 177 2.58 -16.27 10.10
CA LEU A 177 3.33 -17.51 10.31
C LEU A 177 4.83 -17.31 10.07
N VAL A 178 5.20 -16.67 8.95
CA VAL A 178 6.61 -16.38 8.61
C VAL A 178 7.26 -15.53 9.70
N CYS A 179 6.59 -14.45 10.15
CA CYS A 179 7.14 -13.58 11.18
C CYS A 179 7.35 -14.33 12.50
N ARG A 180 6.41 -15.14 12.95
CA ARG A 180 6.59 -15.96 14.16
C ARG A 180 7.78 -16.90 14.03
N ARG A 181 7.91 -17.62 12.92
CA ARG A 181 8.98 -18.60 12.73
C ARG A 181 10.37 -18.00 12.58
N LEU A 182 10.48 -16.79 12.03
CA LEU A 182 11.77 -16.13 11.82
C LEU A 182 12.20 -15.29 13.02
N ILE A 183 11.26 -14.66 13.73
CA ILE A 183 11.58 -13.71 14.82
C ILE A 183 11.67 -14.46 16.16
N GLU A 184 10.79 -15.44 16.39
CA GLU A 184 10.76 -16.25 17.61
C GLU A 184 10.83 -17.73 17.21
N PRO A 185 12.00 -18.23 16.77
CA PRO A 185 12.15 -19.64 16.49
C PRO A 185 11.89 -20.46 17.76
N ASP A 186 11.15 -21.55 17.63
CA ASP A 186 10.85 -22.45 18.75
C ASP A 186 12.17 -22.80 19.49
N ALA A 187 12.19 -22.59 20.80
CA ALA A 187 13.35 -22.90 21.65
C ALA A 187 13.57 -24.43 21.82
N SER A 188 13.10 -25.24 20.86
CA SER A 188 13.13 -26.71 20.90
C SER A 188 13.81 -27.24 19.64
N ALA A 189 15.13 -27.32 19.70
CA ALA A 189 15.91 -28.27 18.92
C ALA A 189 17.05 -28.81 19.81
#